data_614bc2819266ad4bad1a58441b7991ff
#
_entry.id   614bc2819266ad4bad1a58441b7991ff
#
_cell.length_a   1.000
_cell.length_b   1.000
_cell.length_c   1.000
_cell.angle_alpha   90.00
_cell.angle_beta   90.00
_cell.angle_gamma   90.00
#
_symmetry.space_group_name_H-M   'P 1'
#
loop_
_entity.id
_entity.type
_entity.pdbx_description
1 polymer ?
#
loop_
_entity_poly.entity_id
_entity_poly.type
_entity_poly.pdbx_seq_one_letter_code
_entity_poly.pdbx_strand_id
1 'polypeptide(L)'
;MKAMRIAKFSLLAAFLTAAAACAPKQQEAAPSALETIFSRKSVRTYTDQPVSDEQVETLLRAAMAAPSGMNVQPWRFVVVRDQAVKDVLAGGFNKMIAQAPVVFVICGETTMMRKPWGQPDAEPVEMANGNWVQDCSAATENLLLAAEALGLGAVWTAAYPYEDRVAPIREALGLPDNVAPLCVVPVGYPGGDDQPKDKWKPENIHYDKW
;
A
#
# COMPACT_ATOMS: atom_id res chain seq x y z
N MET A 1 34.63 -80.38 35.56
CA MET A 1 35.05 -79.77 34.29
C MET A 1 34.04 -78.80 33.88
N LYS A 2 34.34 -77.50 33.95
CA LYS A 2 33.35 -76.37 33.81
C LYS A 2 33.32 -75.88 32.38
N ALA A 3 32.17 -75.91 31.77
CA ALA A 3 31.93 -75.33 30.48
C ALA A 3 31.62 -73.83 30.61
N MET A 4 32.37 -73.05 29.88
CA MET A 4 32.30 -71.59 29.86
C MET A 4 31.27 -71.14 28.82
N ARG A 5 30.17 -70.46 29.28
CA ARG A 5 29.17 -69.84 28.41
C ARG A 5 29.65 -68.45 28.01
N ILE A 6 29.89 -68.29 26.75
CA ILE A 6 30.16 -66.98 26.15
C ILE A 6 28.85 -66.31 25.79
N ALA A 7 28.57 -65.19 26.43
CA ALA A 7 27.41 -64.36 26.17
C ALA A 7 27.59 -63.54 24.87
N LYS A 8 26.65 -63.69 23.94
CA LYS A 8 26.53 -62.81 22.76
C LYS A 8 25.84 -61.52 23.20
N PHE A 9 26.55 -60.43 23.32
CA PHE A 9 25.98 -59.10 23.38
C PHE A 9 25.73 -58.62 21.95
N SER A 10 24.46 -58.48 21.64
CA SER A 10 23.97 -57.93 20.39
C SER A 10 24.21 -56.43 20.37
N LEU A 11 24.93 -55.96 19.36
CA LEU A 11 25.00 -54.57 18.95
C LEU A 11 23.64 -54.14 18.38
N LEU A 12 22.85 -53.43 19.14
CA LEU A 12 21.69 -52.74 18.67
C LEU A 12 21.75 -51.30 19.22
N ALA A 13 22.62 -50.50 18.62
CA ALA A 13 22.68 -49.08 18.90
C ALA A 13 23.09 -48.35 17.63
N ALA A 14 22.38 -47.28 17.35
CA ALA A 14 22.65 -46.27 16.32
C ALA A 14 21.94 -46.42 14.98
N PHE A 15 20.62 -46.17 14.98
CA PHE A 15 19.95 -45.51 13.87
C PHE A 15 18.80 -44.63 14.40
N LEU A 16 19.18 -43.64 15.20
CA LEU A 16 18.28 -42.57 15.66
C LEU A 16 18.98 -41.21 15.51
N THR A 17 19.32 -40.87 14.27
CA THR A 17 19.69 -39.46 14.00
C THR A 17 19.31 -39.12 12.57
N ALA A 18 18.68 -37.99 12.43
CA ALA A 18 18.37 -37.29 11.17
C ALA A 18 16.91 -37.34 10.67
N ALA A 19 15.95 -37.09 11.56
CA ALA A 19 14.63 -36.63 11.14
C ALA A 19 14.27 -35.29 11.80
N ALA A 20 15.27 -34.43 11.97
CA ALA A 20 15.05 -33.10 12.53
C ALA A 20 15.50 -32.05 11.51
N ALA A 21 14.80 -31.91 10.40
CA ALA A 21 14.95 -30.71 9.57
C ALA A 21 13.96 -30.73 8.41
N CYS A 22 12.73 -30.31 8.63
CA CYS A 22 11.86 -29.60 7.74
C CYS A 22 10.48 -29.49 8.42
N ALA A 23 10.47 -28.83 9.60
CA ALA A 23 9.21 -28.23 10.00
C ALA A 23 8.94 -27.11 8.99
N PRO A 24 7.78 -27.10 8.31
CA PRO A 24 7.42 -25.95 7.48
C PRO A 24 7.46 -24.73 8.41
N LYS A 25 8.18 -23.66 7.99
CA LYS A 25 8.06 -22.37 8.66
C LYS A 25 6.57 -22.10 8.77
N GLN A 26 6.06 -22.04 9.99
CA GLN A 26 4.71 -21.56 10.22
C GLN A 26 4.67 -20.17 9.59
N GLN A 27 3.93 -20.04 8.50
CA GLN A 27 3.65 -18.77 7.88
C GLN A 27 2.84 -18.01 8.92
N GLU A 28 3.42 -16.97 9.52
CA GLU A 28 2.70 -16.12 10.44
C GLU A 28 1.39 -15.68 9.76
N ALA A 29 0.28 -15.86 10.46
CA ALA A 29 -1.01 -15.46 9.92
C ALA A 29 -0.97 -13.95 9.62
N ALA A 30 -1.47 -13.56 8.44
CA ALA A 30 -1.57 -12.15 8.10
C ALA A 30 -2.36 -11.40 9.20
N PRO A 31 -1.95 -10.18 9.56
CA PRO A 31 -2.66 -9.40 10.58
C PRO A 31 -4.13 -9.19 10.18
N SER A 32 -5.01 -9.15 11.16
CA SER A 32 -6.41 -8.80 10.92
C SER A 32 -6.54 -7.36 10.40
N ALA A 33 -7.69 -7.05 9.79
CA ALA A 33 -7.94 -5.70 9.29
C ALA A 33 -7.83 -4.63 10.40
N LEU A 34 -8.33 -4.92 11.62
CA LEU A 34 -8.25 -3.98 12.74
C LEU A 34 -6.81 -3.80 13.23
N GLU A 35 -6.05 -4.89 13.35
CA GLU A 35 -4.63 -4.80 13.70
C GLU A 35 -3.88 -3.94 12.70
N THR A 36 -4.09 -4.14 11.41
CA THR A 36 -3.47 -3.34 10.34
C THR A 36 -3.86 -1.86 10.44
N ILE A 37 -5.13 -1.54 10.68
CA ILE A 37 -5.61 -0.16 10.84
C ILE A 37 -4.94 0.53 12.02
N PHE A 38 -4.80 -0.16 13.16
CA PHE A 38 -4.23 0.43 14.36
C PHE A 38 -2.70 0.46 14.37
N SER A 39 -2.02 -0.47 13.67
CA SER A 39 -0.56 -0.49 13.56
C SER A 39 -0.03 0.44 12.48
N ARG A 40 -0.86 0.76 11.46
CA ARG A 40 -0.41 1.59 10.35
C ARG A 40 0.15 2.93 10.81
N LYS A 41 1.29 3.26 10.28
CA LYS A 41 2.02 4.49 10.56
C LYS A 41 2.56 5.12 9.27
N SER A 42 2.94 6.39 9.35
CA SER A 42 3.60 7.09 8.24
C SER A 42 5.10 6.82 8.32
N VAL A 43 5.60 5.98 7.43
CA VAL A 43 7.03 5.65 7.31
C VAL A 43 7.70 6.59 6.30
N ARG A 44 8.82 7.19 6.69
CA ARG A 44 9.53 8.21 5.90
C ARG A 44 10.99 7.88 5.63
N THR A 45 11.46 6.75 6.14
CA THR A 45 12.82 6.26 5.92
C THR A 45 12.71 4.81 5.45
N TYR A 46 13.39 4.48 4.37
CA TYR A 46 13.32 3.19 3.72
C TYR A 46 14.70 2.55 3.62
N THR A 47 14.75 1.23 3.59
CA THR A 47 15.94 0.48 3.22
C THR A 47 16.06 0.41 1.69
N ASP A 48 17.23 -0.02 1.20
CA ASP A 48 17.47 -0.22 -0.23
C ASP A 48 16.84 -1.52 -0.78
N GLN A 49 16.14 -2.30 0.08
CA GLN A 49 15.49 -3.53 -0.34
C GLN A 49 14.39 -3.24 -1.37
N PRO A 50 14.44 -3.88 -2.56
CA PRO A 50 13.45 -3.62 -3.60
C PRO A 50 12.07 -4.15 -3.21
N VAL A 51 11.03 -3.42 -3.62
CA VAL A 51 9.64 -3.89 -3.58
C VAL A 51 9.38 -4.69 -4.86
N SER A 52 8.93 -5.94 -4.72
CA SER A 52 8.71 -6.84 -5.85
C SER A 52 7.51 -6.42 -6.71
N ASP A 53 7.45 -6.91 -7.95
CA ASP A 53 6.32 -6.66 -8.86
C ASP A 53 5.02 -7.27 -8.31
N GLU A 54 5.10 -8.41 -7.64
CA GLU A 54 3.97 -9.07 -6.99
C GLU A 54 3.41 -8.20 -5.83
N GLN A 55 4.29 -7.61 -5.04
CA GLN A 55 3.88 -6.68 -3.98
C GLN A 55 3.23 -5.43 -4.58
N VAL A 56 3.81 -4.86 -5.64
CA VAL A 56 3.23 -3.72 -6.35
C VAL A 56 1.83 -4.06 -6.89
N GLU A 57 1.66 -5.22 -7.52
CA GLU A 57 0.35 -5.65 -8.01
C GLU A 57 -0.65 -5.81 -6.85
N THR A 58 -0.24 -6.38 -5.74
CA THR A 58 -1.08 -6.54 -4.54
C THR A 58 -1.55 -5.19 -4.00
N LEU A 59 -0.65 -4.20 -3.92
CA LEU A 59 -0.97 -2.83 -3.49
C LEU A 59 -1.99 -2.16 -4.44
N LEU A 60 -1.81 -2.32 -5.74
CA LEU A 60 -2.74 -1.77 -6.74
C LEU A 60 -4.12 -2.44 -6.68
N ARG A 61 -4.16 -3.76 -6.52
CA ARG A 61 -5.42 -4.51 -6.33
C ARG A 61 -6.16 -4.06 -5.08
N ALA A 62 -5.46 -3.88 -3.97
CA ALA A 62 -6.03 -3.36 -2.74
C ALA A 62 -6.59 -1.93 -2.93
N ALA A 63 -5.84 -1.05 -3.58
CA ALA A 63 -6.30 0.29 -3.90
C ALA A 63 -7.58 0.27 -4.74
N MET A 64 -7.61 -0.54 -5.80
CA MET A 64 -8.76 -0.66 -6.71
C MET A 64 -9.98 -1.36 -6.07
N ALA A 65 -9.82 -2.01 -4.92
CA ALA A 65 -10.93 -2.58 -4.16
C ALA A 65 -11.70 -1.53 -3.33
N ALA A 66 -11.28 -0.28 -3.34
CA ALA A 66 -11.97 0.80 -2.65
C ALA A 66 -13.38 1.04 -3.23
N PRO A 67 -14.34 1.51 -2.41
CA PRO A 67 -15.60 2.00 -2.94
C PRO A 67 -15.42 3.32 -3.69
N SER A 68 -16.30 3.60 -4.65
CA SER A 68 -16.36 4.89 -5.33
C SER A 68 -17.80 5.36 -5.55
N GLY A 69 -18.00 6.64 -5.63
CA GLY A 69 -19.31 7.21 -5.92
C GLY A 69 -19.88 6.60 -7.21
N MET A 70 -21.08 5.97 -7.12
CA MET A 70 -21.73 5.30 -8.24
C MET A 70 -20.85 4.27 -8.99
N ASN A 71 -19.82 3.74 -8.32
CA ASN A 71 -18.85 2.82 -8.91
C ASN A 71 -18.13 3.40 -10.14
N VAL A 72 -17.84 4.71 -10.13
CA VAL A 72 -17.18 5.41 -11.25
C VAL A 72 -15.71 4.99 -11.39
N GLN A 73 -15.04 4.66 -10.27
CA GLN A 73 -13.65 4.20 -10.24
C GLN A 73 -12.68 5.18 -10.97
N PRO A 74 -12.65 6.45 -10.55
CA PRO A 74 -11.93 7.49 -11.28
C PRO A 74 -10.42 7.44 -11.13
N TRP A 75 -9.92 6.60 -10.24
CA TRP A 75 -8.50 6.51 -9.92
C TRP A 75 -7.65 6.07 -11.10
N ARG A 76 -6.48 6.68 -11.22
CA ARG A 76 -5.38 6.30 -12.10
C ARG A 76 -4.12 6.26 -11.27
N PHE A 77 -3.29 5.25 -11.50
CA PHE A 77 -2.07 5.04 -10.74
C PHE A 77 -0.87 5.12 -11.67
N VAL A 78 0.13 5.94 -11.31
CA VAL A 78 1.43 5.92 -11.95
C VAL A 78 2.42 5.31 -10.97
N VAL A 79 3.03 4.19 -11.34
CA VAL A 79 4.06 3.52 -10.55
C VAL A 79 5.42 3.95 -11.04
N VAL A 80 6.21 4.57 -10.17
CA VAL A 80 7.49 5.18 -10.52
C VAL A 80 8.63 4.46 -9.79
N ARG A 81 9.58 3.94 -10.57
CA ARG A 81 10.84 3.36 -10.09
C ARG A 81 12.05 4.12 -10.67
N ASP A 82 11.86 4.82 -11.77
CA ASP A 82 12.91 5.63 -12.38
C ASP A 82 13.37 6.74 -11.43
N GLN A 83 14.68 6.80 -11.19
CA GLN A 83 15.26 7.73 -10.21
C GLN A 83 15.10 9.19 -10.63
N ALA A 84 15.28 9.49 -11.93
CA ALA A 84 15.16 10.87 -12.41
C ALA A 84 13.73 11.40 -12.23
N VAL A 85 12.72 10.55 -12.48
CA VAL A 85 11.31 10.90 -12.21
C VAL A 85 11.05 11.07 -10.73
N LYS A 86 11.55 10.16 -9.85
CA LYS A 86 11.42 10.30 -8.40
C LYS A 86 12.06 11.59 -7.88
N ASP A 87 13.19 11.99 -8.41
CA ASP A 87 13.88 13.23 -8.02
C ASP A 87 13.05 14.46 -8.38
N VAL A 88 12.37 14.46 -9.54
CA VAL A 88 11.44 15.53 -9.90
C VAL A 88 10.24 15.54 -8.96
N LEU A 89 9.62 14.39 -8.67
CA LEU A 89 8.49 14.27 -7.75
C LEU A 89 8.86 14.69 -6.31
N ALA A 90 10.10 14.50 -5.92
CA ALA A 90 10.61 14.94 -4.61
C ALA A 90 10.72 16.47 -4.51
N GLY A 91 10.86 17.19 -5.61
CA GLY A 91 10.93 18.66 -5.65
C GLY A 91 12.02 19.27 -4.77
N GLY A 92 13.09 18.52 -4.47
CA GLY A 92 14.18 18.93 -3.58
C GLY A 92 13.81 18.98 -2.08
N PHE A 93 12.56 18.85 -1.70
CA PHE A 93 12.08 18.97 -0.31
C PHE A 93 11.70 17.63 0.32
N ASN A 94 11.18 16.70 -0.46
CA ASN A 94 10.67 15.41 0.02
C ASN A 94 11.67 14.28 -0.25
N LYS A 95 12.81 14.28 0.44
CA LYS A 95 13.85 13.24 0.27
C LYS A 95 13.32 11.81 0.34
N MET A 96 12.28 11.56 1.14
CA MET A 96 11.65 10.25 1.26
C MET A 96 11.07 9.74 -0.07
N ILE A 97 10.62 10.62 -0.98
CA ILE A 97 10.14 10.24 -2.30
C ILE A 97 11.31 9.75 -3.16
N ALA A 98 12.41 10.50 -3.19
CA ALA A 98 13.61 10.13 -3.95
C ALA A 98 14.27 8.84 -3.44
N GLN A 99 14.19 8.58 -2.13
CA GLN A 99 14.82 7.42 -1.48
C GLN A 99 13.98 6.14 -1.52
N ALA A 100 12.68 6.24 -1.75
CA ALA A 100 11.81 5.06 -1.75
C ALA A 100 12.13 4.13 -2.93
N PRO A 101 12.12 2.81 -2.74
CA PRO A 101 12.28 1.83 -3.82
C PRO A 101 11.23 1.95 -4.92
N VAL A 102 10.00 2.31 -4.57
CA VAL A 102 8.89 2.55 -5.49
C VAL A 102 8.02 3.70 -4.98
N VAL A 103 7.46 4.45 -5.90
CA VAL A 103 6.55 5.56 -5.61
C VAL A 103 5.27 5.37 -6.41
N PHE A 104 4.13 5.53 -5.74
CA PHE A 104 2.82 5.55 -6.39
C PHE A 104 2.33 6.99 -6.45
N VAL A 105 1.96 7.46 -7.63
CA VAL A 105 1.23 8.72 -7.79
C VAL A 105 -0.22 8.36 -8.05
N ILE A 106 -1.06 8.69 -7.08
CA ILE A 106 -2.49 8.46 -7.17
C ILE A 106 -3.12 9.68 -7.81
N CYS A 107 -3.74 9.46 -8.97
CA CYS A 107 -4.43 10.47 -9.74
C CYS A 107 -5.92 10.14 -9.84
N GLY A 108 -6.73 11.14 -10.16
CA GLY A 108 -8.15 10.93 -10.42
C GLY A 108 -8.60 11.65 -11.67
N GLU A 109 -9.56 11.04 -12.39
CA GLU A 109 -10.28 11.72 -13.47
C GLU A 109 -11.24 12.73 -12.87
N THR A 110 -11.04 14.00 -13.24
CA THR A 110 -11.84 15.14 -12.76
C THR A 110 -13.15 15.30 -13.51
N THR A 111 -13.30 14.58 -14.64
CA THR A 111 -14.53 14.52 -15.44
C THR A 111 -14.97 13.08 -15.64
N MET A 112 -16.24 12.89 -15.97
CA MET A 112 -16.83 11.58 -16.27
C MET A 112 -17.93 11.71 -17.30
N MET A 113 -18.12 10.67 -18.11
CA MET A 113 -19.26 10.54 -19.02
C MET A 113 -20.46 10.00 -18.25
N ARG A 114 -21.58 10.75 -18.22
CA ARG A 114 -22.78 10.33 -17.50
C ARG A 114 -24.04 10.87 -18.16
N LYS A 115 -25.13 10.11 -18.06
CA LYS A 115 -26.47 10.60 -18.41
C LYS A 115 -26.92 11.64 -17.39
N PRO A 116 -27.50 12.76 -17.82
CA PRO A 116 -28.06 13.77 -16.94
C PRO A 116 -29.08 13.17 -15.96
N TRP A 117 -29.09 13.67 -14.75
CA TRP A 117 -30.00 13.16 -13.72
C TRP A 117 -31.45 13.31 -14.13
N GLY A 118 -32.27 12.26 -13.95
CA GLY A 118 -33.70 12.27 -14.32
C GLY A 118 -33.97 12.10 -15.82
N GLN A 119 -32.95 11.88 -16.65
CA GLN A 119 -33.07 11.68 -18.10
C GLN A 119 -32.49 10.35 -18.54
N PRO A 120 -33.17 9.21 -18.27
CA PRO A 120 -32.61 7.87 -18.50
C PRO A 120 -32.38 7.58 -20.01
N ASP A 121 -33.11 8.26 -20.90
CA ASP A 121 -33.01 8.07 -22.34
C ASP A 121 -32.04 9.06 -23.03
N ALA A 122 -31.47 10.01 -22.28
CA ALA A 122 -30.50 10.94 -22.84
C ALA A 122 -29.15 10.25 -23.12
N GLU A 123 -28.42 10.76 -24.11
CA GLU A 123 -27.04 10.37 -24.33
C GLU A 123 -26.15 10.84 -23.18
N PRO A 124 -25.10 10.05 -22.80
CA PRO A 124 -24.13 10.49 -21.81
C PRO A 124 -23.40 11.76 -22.25
N VAL A 125 -23.25 12.69 -21.33
CA VAL A 125 -22.45 13.92 -21.53
C VAL A 125 -21.29 13.95 -20.56
N GLU A 126 -20.22 14.64 -20.94
CA GLU A 126 -19.10 14.88 -20.04
C GLU A 126 -19.52 15.87 -18.95
N MET A 127 -19.23 15.54 -17.73
CA MET A 127 -19.50 16.41 -16.57
C MET A 127 -18.39 16.28 -15.52
N ALA A 128 -18.31 17.26 -14.63
CA ALA A 128 -17.39 17.21 -13.50
C ALA A 128 -17.64 15.99 -12.60
N ASN A 129 -16.57 15.28 -12.24
CA ASN A 129 -16.62 14.23 -11.23
C ASN A 129 -16.36 14.84 -9.85
N GLY A 130 -17.42 15.26 -9.15
CA GLY A 130 -17.30 15.89 -7.84
C GLY A 130 -16.75 14.99 -6.73
N ASN A 131 -16.71 13.66 -6.93
CA ASN A 131 -16.30 12.69 -5.90
C ASN A 131 -14.87 12.14 -6.11
N TRP A 132 -14.17 12.58 -7.15
CA TRP A 132 -12.88 11.98 -7.48
C TRP A 132 -11.85 12.06 -6.33
N VAL A 133 -11.86 13.13 -5.52
CA VAL A 133 -10.97 13.27 -4.36
C VAL A 133 -11.29 12.23 -3.30
N GLN A 134 -12.58 12.05 -2.95
CA GLN A 134 -13.02 11.09 -1.95
C GLN A 134 -12.73 9.65 -2.40
N ASP A 135 -13.06 9.34 -3.65
CA ASP A 135 -12.86 8.02 -4.24
C ASP A 135 -11.37 7.65 -4.27
N CYS A 136 -10.52 8.55 -4.77
CA CYS A 136 -9.07 8.34 -4.80
C CYS A 136 -8.45 8.33 -3.38
N SER A 137 -9.05 9.03 -2.41
CA SER A 137 -8.62 8.98 -1.01
C SER A 137 -8.90 7.62 -0.39
N ALA A 138 -10.07 7.04 -0.65
CA ALA A 138 -10.40 5.68 -0.21
C ALA A 138 -9.43 4.65 -0.81
N ALA A 139 -9.13 4.77 -2.11
CA ALA A 139 -8.16 3.91 -2.79
C ALA A 139 -6.75 4.07 -2.21
N THR A 140 -6.34 5.30 -1.87
CA THR A 140 -5.04 5.56 -1.25
C THR A 140 -4.95 4.92 0.13
N GLU A 141 -5.98 5.05 0.98
CA GLU A 141 -5.95 4.43 2.31
C GLU A 141 -5.88 2.90 2.22
N ASN A 142 -6.60 2.27 1.29
CA ASN A 142 -6.46 0.84 1.04
C ASN A 142 -5.02 0.44 0.66
N LEU A 143 -4.34 1.24 -0.17
CA LEU A 143 -2.94 1.02 -0.51
C LEU A 143 -2.04 1.12 0.73
N LEU A 144 -2.26 2.12 1.59
CA LEU A 144 -1.48 2.31 2.81
C LEU A 144 -1.66 1.14 3.79
N LEU A 145 -2.89 0.65 3.94
CA LEU A 145 -3.21 -0.51 4.79
C LEU A 145 -2.59 -1.80 4.21
N ALA A 146 -2.67 -1.99 2.90
CA ALA A 146 -2.05 -3.14 2.26
C ALA A 146 -0.52 -3.12 2.39
N ALA A 147 0.11 -1.94 2.32
CA ALA A 147 1.55 -1.79 2.57
C ALA A 147 1.91 -2.26 3.99
N GLU A 148 1.18 -1.79 5.02
CA GLU A 148 1.39 -2.22 6.41
C GLU A 148 1.20 -3.74 6.57
N ALA A 149 0.14 -4.31 5.98
CA ALA A 149 -0.14 -5.75 6.06
C ALA A 149 0.95 -6.61 5.38
N LEU A 150 1.68 -6.06 4.40
CA LEU A 150 2.79 -6.69 3.72
C LEU A 150 4.15 -6.44 4.41
N GLY A 151 4.17 -5.75 5.57
CA GLY A 151 5.40 -5.36 6.25
C GLY A 151 6.17 -4.24 5.53
N LEU A 152 5.52 -3.54 4.61
CA LEU A 152 6.05 -2.36 3.94
C LEU A 152 5.67 -1.09 4.70
N GLY A 153 6.46 -0.06 4.55
CA GLY A 153 6.16 1.28 5.03
C GLY A 153 5.71 2.19 3.89
N ALA A 154 4.78 3.07 4.20
CA ALA A 154 4.29 4.07 3.24
C ALA A 154 3.91 5.38 3.95
N VAL A 155 3.82 6.47 3.19
CA VAL A 155 3.29 7.75 3.68
C VAL A 155 2.55 8.49 2.58
N TRP A 156 1.43 9.10 2.94
CA TRP A 156 0.69 10.01 2.06
C TRP A 156 1.38 11.38 2.03
N THR A 157 1.79 11.84 0.85
CA THR A 157 2.22 13.22 0.61
C THR A 157 1.23 13.90 -0.33
N ALA A 158 0.51 14.90 0.16
CA ALA A 158 -0.53 15.57 -0.60
C ALA A 158 0.05 16.36 -1.79
N ALA A 159 -0.58 16.23 -2.96
CA ALA A 159 -0.40 17.10 -4.10
C ALA A 159 -1.61 18.06 -4.23
N TYR A 160 -2.80 17.53 -4.51
CA TYR A 160 -4.02 18.32 -4.57
C TYR A 160 -4.44 18.82 -3.17
N PRO A 161 -4.94 20.03 -3.01
CA PRO A 161 -5.28 21.03 -4.05
C PRO A 161 -4.16 22.07 -4.31
N TYR A 162 -2.92 21.79 -3.98
CA TYR A 162 -1.80 22.75 -4.04
C TYR A 162 -1.22 22.80 -5.45
N GLU A 163 -1.47 23.88 -6.18
CA GLU A 163 -1.07 24.00 -7.58
C GLU A 163 0.45 23.98 -7.76
N ASP A 164 1.21 24.51 -6.83
CA ASP A 164 2.67 24.45 -6.77
C ASP A 164 3.22 23.02 -6.68
N ARG A 165 2.40 22.05 -6.31
CA ARG A 165 2.72 20.62 -6.29
C ARG A 165 2.10 19.86 -7.46
N VAL A 166 0.86 20.21 -7.82
CA VAL A 166 0.11 19.57 -8.90
C VAL A 166 0.76 19.79 -10.26
N ALA A 167 1.12 21.06 -10.59
CA ALA A 167 1.66 21.41 -11.89
C ALA A 167 2.98 20.67 -12.23
N PRO A 168 4.00 20.64 -11.36
CA PRO A 168 5.24 19.88 -11.64
C PRO A 168 5.01 18.38 -11.79
N ILE A 169 4.09 17.79 -11.02
CA ILE A 169 3.76 16.35 -11.14
C ILE A 169 3.08 16.08 -12.48
N ARG A 170 2.14 16.92 -12.90
CA ARG A 170 1.46 16.80 -14.20
C ARG A 170 2.46 16.85 -15.36
N GLU A 171 3.37 17.81 -15.33
CA GLU A 171 4.42 17.98 -16.33
C GLU A 171 5.35 16.75 -16.37
N ALA A 172 5.88 16.35 -15.21
CA ALA A 172 6.83 15.24 -15.12
C ALA A 172 6.26 13.91 -15.61
N LEU A 173 4.96 13.69 -15.40
CA LEU A 173 4.27 12.43 -15.75
C LEU A 173 3.48 12.51 -17.07
N GLY A 174 3.40 13.67 -17.71
CA GLY A 174 2.62 13.86 -18.94
C GLY A 174 1.13 13.55 -18.75
N LEU A 175 0.55 13.98 -17.63
CA LEU A 175 -0.86 13.66 -17.32
C LEU A 175 -1.83 14.38 -18.26
N PRO A 176 -2.90 13.71 -18.74
CA PRO A 176 -3.96 14.33 -19.52
C PRO A 176 -4.67 15.45 -18.73
N ASP A 177 -5.31 16.40 -19.44
CA ASP A 177 -5.94 17.57 -18.82
C ASP A 177 -7.03 17.23 -17.82
N ASN A 178 -7.76 16.16 -18.04
CA ASN A 178 -8.83 15.69 -17.14
C ASN A 178 -8.33 14.78 -16.01
N VAL A 179 -7.01 14.58 -15.85
CA VAL A 179 -6.41 13.77 -14.78
C VAL A 179 -5.62 14.65 -13.84
N ALA A 180 -5.96 14.66 -12.57
CA ALA A 180 -5.26 15.42 -11.55
C ALA A 180 -4.57 14.52 -10.52
N PRO A 181 -3.31 14.78 -10.14
CA PRO A 181 -2.62 14.03 -9.09
C PRO A 181 -3.16 14.44 -7.72
N LEU A 182 -3.70 13.45 -6.97
CA LEU A 182 -4.17 13.64 -5.59
C LEU A 182 -3.00 13.66 -4.61
N CYS A 183 -2.15 12.66 -4.70
CA CYS A 183 -1.04 12.49 -3.76
C CYS A 183 0.08 11.64 -4.35
N VAL A 184 1.24 11.72 -3.70
CA VAL A 184 2.42 10.89 -3.97
C VAL A 184 2.67 10.02 -2.75
N VAL A 185 2.76 8.71 -2.94
CA VAL A 185 2.95 7.72 -1.88
C VAL A 185 4.25 6.94 -2.12
N PRO A 186 5.35 7.32 -1.47
CA PRO A 186 6.55 6.50 -1.46
C PRO A 186 6.31 5.23 -0.62
N VAL A 187 6.82 4.10 -1.10
CA VAL A 187 6.67 2.78 -0.48
C VAL A 187 7.99 2.04 -0.49
N GLY A 188 8.31 1.38 0.62
CA GLY A 188 9.52 0.56 0.76
C GLY A 188 9.53 -0.18 2.09
N TYR A 189 10.56 -0.96 2.34
CA TYR A 189 10.75 -1.58 3.65
C TYR A 189 11.19 -0.53 4.66
N PRO A 190 10.57 -0.48 5.88
CA PRO A 190 10.92 0.52 6.89
C PRO A 190 12.40 0.50 7.26
N GLY A 191 13.06 1.65 7.22
CA GLY A 191 14.46 1.83 7.61
C GLY A 191 14.65 2.56 8.95
N GLY A 192 13.55 2.86 9.64
CA GLY A 192 13.52 3.57 10.93
C GLY A 192 12.56 2.91 11.92
N ASP A 193 12.35 3.58 13.02
CA ASP A 193 11.51 3.15 14.16
C ASP A 193 10.20 3.94 14.26
N ASP A 194 9.64 4.37 13.14
CA ASP A 194 8.34 5.07 13.11
C ASP A 194 7.27 4.28 13.88
N GLN A 195 6.55 4.97 14.76
CA GLN A 195 5.52 4.38 15.61
C GLN A 195 4.14 4.88 15.24
N PRO A 196 3.08 4.05 15.41
CA PRO A 196 1.70 4.50 15.28
C PRO A 196 1.39 5.55 16.36
N LYS A 197 0.53 6.51 16.03
CA LYS A 197 0.10 7.56 16.96
C LYS A 197 -1.31 7.26 17.45
N ASP A 198 -1.52 7.35 18.74
CA ASP A 198 -2.87 7.42 19.29
C ASP A 198 -3.54 8.73 18.84
N LYS A 199 -4.66 8.58 18.16
CA LYS A 199 -5.45 9.69 17.60
C LYS A 199 -6.88 9.70 18.16
N TRP A 200 -7.15 8.86 19.19
CA TRP A 200 -8.45 8.81 19.80
C TRP A 200 -8.79 10.14 20.48
N LYS A 201 -9.91 10.73 20.11
CA LYS A 201 -10.42 12.00 20.63
C LYS A 201 -11.93 11.89 20.77
N PRO A 202 -12.42 11.49 21.97
CA PRO A 202 -13.86 11.33 22.20
C PRO A 202 -14.64 12.63 22.02
N GLU A 203 -13.99 13.79 22.19
CA GLU A 203 -14.59 15.11 21.95
C GLU A 203 -14.96 15.37 20.50
N ASN A 204 -14.50 14.56 19.56
CA ASN A 204 -14.89 14.63 18.13
C ASN A 204 -16.15 13.82 17.82
N ILE A 205 -16.76 13.17 18.84
CA ILE A 205 -17.90 12.30 18.65
C ILE A 205 -19.16 13.01 19.17
N HIS A 206 -20.12 13.18 18.30
CA HIS A 206 -21.42 13.77 18.62
C HIS A 206 -22.50 12.72 18.31
N TYR A 207 -23.46 12.55 19.22
CA TYR A 207 -24.56 11.61 19.07
C TYR A 207 -25.82 12.39 18.73
N ASP A 208 -26.53 11.97 17.66
CA ASP A 208 -27.77 12.51 17.12
C ASP A 208 -27.68 13.95 16.61
N LYS A 209 -26.99 14.83 17.29
CA LYS A 209 -26.80 16.24 16.92
C LYS A 209 -25.39 16.70 17.25
N TRP A 210 -24.98 17.78 16.56
CA TRP A 210 -23.73 18.48 16.85
C TRP A 210 -23.77 19.13 18.23
#